data_9a95840bdb987afe695965c43d48321d
#
_entry.id   9a95840bdb987afe695965c43d48321d
#
_cell.length_a   1.000
_cell.length_b   1.000
_cell.length_c   1.000
_cell.angle_alpha   90.00
_cell.angle_beta   90.00
_cell.angle_gamma   90.00
#
_symmetry.space_group_name_H-M   'P 1'
#
loop_
_entity.id
_entity.type
_entity.pdbx_description
1 polymer ?
#
loop_
_entity_poly.entity_id
_entity_poly.type
_entity_poly.pdbx_seq_one_letter_code
_entity_poly.pdbx_strand_id
1 'polypeptide(L)'
;MAKIIRILGIIMLISSLVGIVITNITRPHLLIQIGIRALDGLKTTLIITSLIGAGISTLSFVPQIKNLIDSGKHKRLLKESNEKKQNTFEEYSKDSLNPNKTRDRLATLKQNNADLTEIVEKCLNQMDRMDSIQDRYTTLIQANDAIYLNDTISAINDTETRLCHNIRSIINCCILVEDGSSTFSEFDMKIIDKALNQNETELQNANKLTHYAVNYINNYQQNGITDMNELNAWIKVMEQSNTSDDTEETQ
;
A
#
# COMPACT_ATOMS: atom_id res chain seq x y z
N MET A 1 21.20 -33.76 -18.88
CA MET A 1 20.70 -35.16 -18.84
C MET A 1 19.18 -35.26 -19.02
N ALA A 2 18.34 -34.55 -18.25
CA ALA A 2 16.86 -34.68 -18.38
C ALA A 2 16.27 -34.44 -19.75
N LYS A 3 16.81 -33.51 -20.56
CA LYS A 3 16.35 -33.27 -21.96
C LYS A 3 16.62 -34.44 -22.87
N ILE A 4 17.75 -35.13 -22.71
CA ILE A 4 18.14 -36.28 -23.54
C ILE A 4 17.22 -37.47 -23.21
N ILE A 5 16.97 -37.74 -21.94
CA ILE A 5 16.07 -38.81 -21.47
C ILE A 5 14.64 -38.61 -22.03
N ARG A 6 14.16 -37.35 -22.04
CA ARG A 6 12.86 -36.99 -22.61
C ARG A 6 12.77 -37.26 -24.09
N ILE A 7 13.78 -36.83 -24.85
CA ILE A 7 13.81 -37.06 -26.31
C ILE A 7 13.83 -38.54 -26.60
N LEU A 8 14.63 -39.32 -25.85
CA LEU A 8 14.68 -40.80 -25.99
C LEU A 8 13.33 -41.46 -25.70
N GLY A 9 12.61 -41.03 -24.63
CA GLY A 9 11.28 -41.55 -24.30
C GLY A 9 10.25 -41.26 -25.41
N ILE A 10 10.26 -40.05 -25.98
CA ILE A 10 9.37 -39.66 -27.08
C ILE A 10 9.68 -40.46 -28.34
N ILE A 11 10.97 -40.63 -28.67
CA ILE A 11 11.38 -41.45 -29.86
C ILE A 11 10.94 -42.89 -29.69
N MET A 12 11.12 -43.47 -28.49
CA MET A 12 10.68 -44.83 -28.19
C MET A 12 9.14 -44.98 -28.38
N LEU A 13 8.39 -44.02 -27.89
CA LEU A 13 6.93 -44.03 -27.96
C LEU A 13 6.45 -43.91 -29.41
N ILE A 14 7.01 -43.01 -30.21
CA ILE A 14 6.66 -42.83 -31.61
C ILE A 14 7.03 -44.05 -32.43
N SER A 15 8.24 -44.57 -32.25
CA SER A 15 8.71 -45.76 -33.02
C SER A 15 7.89 -47.01 -32.71
N SER A 16 7.47 -47.24 -31.47
CA SER A 16 6.61 -48.38 -31.12
C SER A 16 5.19 -48.21 -31.66
N LEU A 17 4.61 -47.03 -31.66
CA LEU A 17 3.30 -46.77 -32.30
C LEU A 17 3.32 -47.01 -33.80
N VAL A 18 4.34 -46.49 -34.48
CA VAL A 18 4.53 -46.74 -35.91
C VAL A 18 4.68 -48.24 -36.21
N GLY A 19 5.48 -48.94 -35.36
CA GLY A 19 5.64 -50.39 -35.45
C GLY A 19 4.32 -51.15 -35.31
N ILE A 20 3.44 -50.78 -34.39
CA ILE A 20 2.13 -51.36 -34.18
C ILE A 20 1.24 -51.14 -35.42
N VAL A 21 1.25 -49.96 -35.98
CA VAL A 21 0.46 -49.64 -37.21
C VAL A 21 0.92 -50.45 -38.40
N ILE A 22 2.24 -50.50 -38.64
CA ILE A 22 2.81 -51.31 -39.73
C ILE A 22 2.47 -52.79 -39.57
N THR A 23 2.62 -53.32 -38.34
CA THR A 23 2.33 -54.75 -38.07
C THR A 23 0.83 -55.04 -38.30
N ASN A 24 -0.07 -54.11 -38.01
CA ASN A 24 -1.51 -54.31 -38.30
C ASN A 24 -1.82 -54.27 -39.79
N ILE A 25 -1.21 -53.38 -40.56
CA ILE A 25 -1.41 -53.24 -42.00
C ILE A 25 -0.85 -54.50 -42.78
N THR A 26 0.35 -54.94 -42.37
CA THR A 26 1.05 -56.00 -43.01
C THR A 26 0.71 -57.40 -42.44
N ARG A 27 -0.24 -57.47 -41.50
CA ARG A 27 -0.64 -58.71 -40.81
C ARG A 27 -0.85 -59.93 -41.71
N PRO A 28 -1.57 -59.85 -42.83
CA PRO A 28 -1.79 -61.02 -43.68
C PRO A 28 -0.51 -61.57 -44.31
N HIS A 29 0.44 -60.69 -44.62
CA HIS A 29 1.74 -61.10 -45.21
C HIS A 29 2.69 -61.66 -44.15
N LEU A 30 2.73 -61.07 -42.97
CA LEU A 30 3.57 -61.49 -41.84
C LEU A 30 3.12 -62.81 -41.24
N LEU A 31 1.82 -63.10 -41.21
CA LEU A 31 1.28 -64.41 -40.78
C LEU A 31 1.81 -65.59 -41.61
N ILE A 32 1.97 -65.36 -42.87
CA ILE A 32 2.48 -66.44 -43.79
C ILE A 32 3.98 -66.63 -43.59
N GLN A 33 4.74 -65.58 -43.34
CA GLN A 33 6.20 -65.63 -43.26
C GLN A 33 6.74 -66.06 -41.88
N ILE A 34 6.19 -65.57 -40.77
CA ILE A 34 6.75 -65.76 -39.43
C ILE A 34 5.84 -66.53 -38.46
N GLY A 35 4.60 -66.82 -38.87
CA GLY A 35 3.62 -67.57 -38.08
C GLY A 35 2.95 -66.72 -36.93
N ILE A 36 1.83 -67.22 -36.40
CA ILE A 36 0.96 -66.54 -35.47
C ILE A 36 1.68 -66.26 -34.18
N ARG A 37 2.45 -67.18 -33.59
CA ARG A 37 3.14 -67.00 -32.28
C ARG A 37 4.19 -65.93 -32.36
N ALA A 38 4.95 -65.78 -33.42
CA ALA A 38 5.99 -64.79 -33.59
C ALA A 38 5.38 -63.40 -33.78
N LEU A 39 4.25 -63.30 -34.47
CA LEU A 39 3.51 -62.06 -34.67
C LEU A 39 2.91 -61.50 -33.34
N ASP A 40 2.34 -62.39 -32.52
CA ASP A 40 1.80 -62.02 -31.20
C ASP A 40 2.92 -61.60 -30.24
N GLY A 41 4.07 -62.27 -30.28
CA GLY A 41 5.27 -61.88 -29.51
C GLY A 41 5.76 -60.48 -29.93
N LEU A 42 5.80 -60.19 -31.22
CA LEU A 42 6.21 -58.87 -31.74
C LEU A 42 5.27 -57.75 -31.31
N LYS A 43 3.94 -58.01 -31.36
CA LYS A 43 2.95 -57.05 -30.86
C LYS A 43 3.07 -56.78 -29.37
N THR A 44 3.24 -57.82 -28.56
CA THR A 44 3.41 -57.71 -27.13
C THR A 44 4.65 -56.90 -26.80
N THR A 45 5.76 -57.14 -27.49
CA THR A 45 7.01 -56.36 -27.30
C THR A 45 6.83 -54.90 -27.65
N LEU A 46 6.14 -54.56 -28.74
CA LEU A 46 5.85 -53.20 -29.14
C LEU A 46 4.94 -52.45 -28.14
N ILE A 47 3.94 -53.13 -27.58
CA ILE A 47 3.07 -52.59 -26.55
C ILE A 47 3.86 -52.30 -25.28
N ILE A 48 4.69 -53.20 -24.81
CA ILE A 48 5.53 -53.02 -23.62
C ILE A 48 6.52 -51.85 -23.82
N THR A 49 7.14 -51.77 -25.00
CA THR A 49 8.06 -50.67 -25.33
C THR A 49 7.34 -49.31 -25.34
N SER A 50 6.10 -49.27 -25.84
CA SER A 50 5.25 -48.08 -25.83
C SER A 50 4.92 -47.62 -24.39
N LEU A 51 4.57 -48.56 -23.51
CA LEU A 51 4.27 -48.26 -22.10
C LEU A 51 5.51 -47.74 -21.35
N ILE A 52 6.68 -48.33 -21.62
CA ILE A 52 7.95 -47.86 -21.03
C ILE A 52 8.27 -46.44 -21.52
N GLY A 53 8.16 -46.20 -22.83
CA GLY A 53 8.38 -44.88 -23.42
C GLY A 53 7.44 -43.80 -22.87
N ALA A 54 6.16 -44.14 -22.68
CA ALA A 54 5.18 -43.24 -22.04
C ALA A 54 5.53 -42.96 -20.59
N GLY A 55 5.93 -43.97 -19.80
CA GLY A 55 6.34 -43.82 -18.41
C GLY A 55 7.57 -42.90 -18.26
N ILE A 56 8.59 -43.09 -19.07
CA ILE A 56 9.80 -42.24 -19.07
C ILE A 56 9.45 -40.79 -19.45
N SER A 57 8.59 -40.58 -20.42
CA SER A 57 8.15 -39.25 -20.85
C SER A 57 7.37 -38.55 -19.75
N THR A 58 6.41 -39.19 -19.10
CA THR A 58 5.61 -38.59 -18.03
C THR A 58 6.45 -38.21 -16.80
N LEU A 59 7.35 -39.10 -16.35
CA LEU A 59 8.24 -38.81 -15.23
C LEU A 59 9.15 -37.61 -15.49
N SER A 60 9.57 -37.37 -16.72
CA SER A 60 10.41 -36.25 -17.09
C SER A 60 9.69 -34.91 -17.09
N PHE A 61 8.33 -34.87 -17.06
CA PHE A 61 7.51 -33.65 -16.96
C PHE A 61 7.22 -33.20 -15.50
N VAL A 62 7.30 -34.14 -14.55
CA VAL A 62 6.97 -33.85 -13.13
C VAL A 62 7.70 -32.62 -12.57
N PRO A 63 9.03 -32.45 -12.74
CA PRO A 63 9.73 -31.27 -12.20
C PRO A 63 9.30 -29.95 -12.89
N GLN A 64 8.88 -29.99 -14.16
CA GLN A 64 8.42 -28.79 -14.86
C GLN A 64 7.03 -28.38 -14.38
N ILE A 65 6.14 -29.33 -14.13
CA ILE A 65 4.81 -29.07 -13.57
C ILE A 65 4.94 -28.49 -12.16
N LYS A 66 5.85 -29.03 -11.33
CA LYS A 66 6.11 -28.51 -9.99
C LYS A 66 6.59 -27.05 -10.04
N ASN A 67 7.56 -26.73 -10.91
CA ASN A 67 8.06 -25.36 -11.08
C ASN A 67 6.99 -24.41 -11.59
N LEU A 68 6.06 -24.85 -12.44
CA LEU A 68 4.93 -24.05 -12.92
C LEU A 68 3.90 -23.78 -11.80
N ILE A 69 3.63 -24.76 -10.94
CA ILE A 69 2.72 -24.63 -9.81
C ILE A 69 3.34 -23.69 -8.76
N ASP A 70 4.64 -23.85 -8.45
CA ASP A 70 5.34 -23.00 -7.48
C ASP A 70 5.47 -21.57 -7.97
N SER A 71 5.74 -21.35 -9.27
CA SER A 71 5.74 -19.99 -9.86
C SER A 71 4.35 -19.35 -9.88
N GLY A 72 3.30 -20.14 -10.09
CA GLY A 72 1.91 -19.70 -10.04
C GLY A 72 1.49 -19.29 -8.61
N LYS A 73 1.88 -20.06 -7.60
CA LYS A 73 1.66 -19.72 -6.18
C LYS A 73 2.41 -18.44 -5.79
N HIS A 74 3.68 -18.33 -6.19
CA HIS A 74 4.47 -17.13 -5.89
C HIS A 74 3.90 -15.87 -6.55
N LYS A 75 3.43 -15.96 -7.80
CA LYS A 75 2.74 -14.86 -8.47
C LYS A 75 1.40 -14.50 -7.81
N ARG A 76 0.64 -15.49 -7.31
CA ARG A 76 -0.61 -15.22 -6.56
C ARG A 76 -0.32 -14.52 -5.23
N LEU A 77 0.66 -14.99 -4.47
CA LEU A 77 1.05 -14.37 -3.19
C LEU A 77 1.58 -12.94 -3.39
N LEU A 78 2.36 -12.69 -4.44
CA LEU A 78 2.81 -11.34 -4.82
C LEU A 78 1.64 -10.45 -5.24
N LYS A 79 0.66 -11.00 -6.00
CA LYS A 79 -0.52 -10.26 -6.42
C LYS A 79 -1.42 -9.92 -5.22
N GLU A 80 -1.69 -10.89 -4.34
CA GLU A 80 -2.46 -10.66 -3.10
C GLU A 80 -1.75 -9.68 -2.16
N SER A 81 -0.42 -9.74 -2.04
CA SER A 81 0.36 -8.78 -1.26
C SER A 81 0.29 -7.37 -1.86
N ASN A 82 0.41 -7.26 -3.20
CA ASN A 82 0.31 -5.98 -3.88
C ASN A 82 -1.13 -5.43 -3.87
N GLU A 83 -2.16 -6.27 -4.02
CA GLU A 83 -3.56 -5.87 -3.90
C GLU A 83 -3.88 -5.40 -2.46
N LYS A 84 -3.38 -6.09 -1.44
CA LYS A 84 -3.52 -5.63 -0.05
C LYS A 84 -2.81 -4.29 0.17
N LYS A 85 -1.59 -4.12 -0.33
CA LYS A 85 -0.86 -2.84 -0.25
C LYS A 85 -1.57 -1.74 -1.01
N GLN A 86 -2.11 -2.02 -2.19
CA GLN A 86 -2.81 -1.05 -3.02
C GLN A 86 -4.18 -0.68 -2.43
N ASN A 87 -4.94 -1.64 -1.90
CA ASN A 87 -6.19 -1.37 -1.19
C ASN A 87 -5.95 -0.57 0.09
N THR A 88 -4.90 -0.91 0.85
CA THR A 88 -4.48 -0.12 2.02
C THR A 88 -4.08 1.29 1.60
N PHE A 89 -3.39 1.46 0.48
CA PHE A 89 -2.97 2.76 -0.04
C PHE A 89 -4.16 3.59 -0.54
N GLU A 90 -5.13 2.99 -1.25
CA GLU A 90 -6.34 3.67 -1.73
C GLU A 90 -7.29 4.03 -0.58
N GLU A 91 -7.46 3.16 0.40
CA GLU A 91 -8.19 3.44 1.64
C GLU A 91 -7.49 4.57 2.42
N TYR A 92 -6.18 4.52 2.49
CA TYR A 92 -5.33 5.55 3.09
C TYR A 92 -5.43 6.90 2.36
N SER A 93 -5.52 6.88 1.03
CA SER A 93 -5.63 8.08 0.19
C SER A 93 -6.96 8.81 0.38
N LYS A 94 -8.06 8.09 0.58
CA LYS A 94 -9.41 8.67 0.72
C LYS A 94 -9.72 9.17 2.13
N ASP A 95 -9.15 8.53 3.16
CA ASP A 95 -9.47 8.79 4.56
C ASP A 95 -8.32 9.49 5.35
N SER A 96 -7.23 9.79 4.68
CA SER A 96 -5.98 10.25 5.30
C SER A 96 -6.03 11.64 5.92
N LEU A 97 -7.13 12.37 5.73
CA LEU A 97 -7.39 13.66 6.40
C LEU A 97 -8.28 13.49 7.64
N ASN A 98 -8.66 12.26 7.98
CA ASN A 98 -9.40 11.98 9.21
C ASN A 98 -8.43 11.89 10.40
N PRO A 99 -8.55 12.77 11.42
CA PRO A 99 -7.65 12.80 12.57
C PRO A 99 -7.53 11.44 13.29
N ASN A 100 -8.65 10.74 13.48
CA ASN A 100 -8.65 9.43 14.16
C ASN A 100 -7.85 8.38 13.40
N LYS A 101 -8.03 8.28 12.08
CA LYS A 101 -7.26 7.35 11.25
C LYS A 101 -5.76 7.70 11.20
N THR A 102 -5.44 8.99 11.20
CA THR A 102 -4.05 9.46 11.31
C THR A 102 -3.42 9.00 12.62
N ARG A 103 -4.15 9.11 13.75
CA ARG A 103 -3.71 8.62 15.07
C ARG A 103 -3.50 7.10 15.07
N ASP A 104 -4.44 6.33 14.52
CA ASP A 104 -4.35 4.86 14.44
C ASP A 104 -3.10 4.44 13.64
N ARG A 105 -2.82 5.14 12.54
CA ARG A 105 -1.64 4.84 11.73
C ARG A 105 -0.34 5.18 12.44
N LEU A 106 -0.28 6.31 13.11
CA LEU A 106 0.86 6.68 13.96
C LEU A 106 1.11 5.65 15.06
N ALA A 107 0.05 5.19 15.73
CA ALA A 107 0.15 4.14 16.74
C ALA A 107 0.71 2.83 16.16
N THR A 108 0.27 2.44 14.97
CA THR A 108 0.77 1.25 14.26
C THR A 108 2.26 1.40 13.92
N LEU A 109 2.71 2.55 13.41
CA LEU A 109 4.12 2.80 13.10
C LEU A 109 5.00 2.69 14.36
N LYS A 110 4.54 3.24 15.49
CA LYS A 110 5.25 3.13 16.77
C LYS A 110 5.39 1.68 17.25
N GLN A 111 4.37 0.84 17.01
CA GLN A 111 4.42 -0.58 17.38
C GLN A 111 5.36 -1.38 16.49
N ASN A 112 5.45 -1.04 15.21
CA ASN A 112 6.24 -1.80 14.23
C ASN A 112 7.73 -1.47 14.29
N ASN A 113 8.08 -0.23 14.65
CA ASN A 113 9.49 0.19 14.73
C ASN A 113 9.70 1.17 15.90
N ALA A 114 10.51 0.74 16.87
CA ALA A 114 10.82 1.54 18.07
C ALA A 114 11.59 2.83 17.74
N ASP A 115 12.36 2.87 16.66
CA ASP A 115 13.14 4.03 16.23
C ASP A 115 12.25 5.19 15.76
N LEU A 116 10.98 4.90 15.39
CA LEU A 116 10.01 5.90 15.01
C LEU A 116 9.30 6.58 16.19
N THR A 117 9.53 6.09 17.41
CA THR A 117 8.80 6.53 18.62
C THR A 117 8.86 8.03 18.81
N GLU A 118 10.05 8.65 18.71
CA GLU A 118 10.22 10.09 18.95
C GLU A 118 9.44 10.94 17.93
N ILE A 119 9.49 10.58 16.65
CA ILE A 119 8.78 11.30 15.58
C ILE A 119 7.27 11.16 15.76
N VAL A 120 6.82 9.93 16.02
CA VAL A 120 5.39 9.63 16.22
C VAL A 120 4.84 10.37 17.44
N GLU A 121 5.58 10.42 18.56
CA GLU A 121 5.16 11.15 19.76
C GLU A 121 5.06 12.66 19.53
N LYS A 122 5.97 13.24 18.74
CA LYS A 122 5.87 14.65 18.33
C LYS A 122 4.59 14.90 17.53
N CYS A 123 4.28 14.03 16.54
CA CYS A 123 3.04 14.13 15.75
C CYS A 123 1.78 14.01 16.63
N LEU A 124 1.72 13.00 17.51
CA LEU A 124 0.58 12.81 18.41
C LEU A 124 0.41 14.01 19.38
N ASN A 125 1.48 14.53 19.93
CA ASN A 125 1.45 15.73 20.78
C ASN A 125 0.89 16.96 20.02
N GLN A 126 1.29 17.15 18.77
CA GLN A 126 0.75 18.24 17.94
C GLN A 126 -0.75 18.06 17.68
N MET A 127 -1.23 16.84 17.43
CA MET A 127 -2.66 16.55 17.28
C MET A 127 -3.43 16.81 18.58
N ASP A 128 -2.91 16.37 19.73
CA ASP A 128 -3.55 16.58 21.04
C ASP A 128 -3.65 18.07 21.40
N ARG A 129 -2.64 18.85 21.03
CA ARG A 129 -2.65 20.31 21.18
C ARG A 129 -3.71 20.96 20.29
N MET A 130 -3.90 20.46 19.05
CA MET A 130 -4.93 20.95 18.15
C MET A 130 -6.33 20.66 18.70
N ASP A 131 -6.60 19.44 19.16
CA ASP A 131 -7.87 19.09 19.82
C ASP A 131 -8.15 20.03 21.01
N SER A 132 -7.13 20.28 21.85
CA SER A 132 -7.26 21.20 22.99
C SER A 132 -7.56 22.64 22.56
N ILE A 133 -7.06 23.11 21.42
CA ILE A 133 -7.39 24.43 20.87
C ILE A 133 -8.83 24.46 20.39
N GLN A 134 -9.27 23.44 19.65
CA GLN A 134 -10.65 23.31 19.16
C GLN A 134 -11.68 23.28 20.30
N ASP A 135 -11.41 22.46 21.32
CA ASP A 135 -12.29 22.35 22.50
C ASP A 135 -12.40 23.68 23.23
N ARG A 136 -11.27 24.35 23.45
CA ARG A 136 -11.28 25.68 24.11
C ARG A 136 -12.00 26.72 23.29
N TYR A 137 -11.80 26.71 21.96
CA TYR A 137 -12.46 27.66 21.06
C TYR A 137 -13.98 27.43 21.01
N THR A 138 -14.41 26.18 20.88
CA THR A 138 -15.82 25.80 20.88
C THR A 138 -16.49 26.16 22.20
N THR A 139 -15.84 25.86 23.32
CA THR A 139 -16.31 26.23 24.68
C THR A 139 -16.44 27.75 24.83
N LEU A 140 -15.48 28.52 24.32
CA LEU A 140 -15.51 29.97 24.34
C LEU A 140 -16.74 30.53 23.62
N ILE A 141 -17.02 30.05 22.41
CA ILE A 141 -18.17 30.48 21.63
C ILE A 141 -19.48 30.12 22.32
N GLN A 142 -19.61 28.90 22.80
CA GLN A 142 -20.83 28.44 23.48
C GLN A 142 -21.07 29.15 24.79
N ALA A 143 -20.05 29.34 25.61
CA ALA A 143 -20.18 29.99 26.92
C ALA A 143 -20.58 31.48 26.82
N ASN A 144 -20.31 32.11 25.67
CA ASN A 144 -20.57 33.54 25.47
C ASN A 144 -21.71 33.80 24.45
N ASP A 145 -22.37 32.76 24.00
CA ASP A 145 -23.40 32.85 22.94
C ASP A 145 -22.92 33.62 21.68
N ALA A 146 -21.61 33.46 21.37
CA ALA A 146 -20.91 34.22 20.33
C ALA A 146 -21.08 33.60 18.93
N ILE A 147 -22.34 33.35 18.52
CA ILE A 147 -22.72 32.69 17.26
C ILE A 147 -22.15 33.42 16.03
N TYR A 148 -21.91 34.75 16.14
CA TYR A 148 -21.30 35.57 15.10
C TYR A 148 -19.83 35.19 14.79
N LEU A 149 -19.20 34.35 15.63
CA LEU A 149 -17.84 33.83 15.40
C LEU A 149 -17.83 32.42 14.77
N ASN A 150 -18.99 31.89 14.32
CA ASN A 150 -19.05 30.55 13.73
C ASN A 150 -18.16 30.42 12.48
N ASP A 151 -17.99 31.47 11.70
CA ASP A 151 -17.13 31.46 10.50
C ASP A 151 -15.65 31.21 10.87
N THR A 152 -15.23 31.62 12.07
CA THR A 152 -13.87 31.39 12.56
C THR A 152 -13.63 29.93 13.00
N ILE A 153 -14.68 29.16 13.30
CA ILE A 153 -14.59 27.72 13.56
C ILE A 153 -14.08 27.01 12.30
N SER A 154 -14.52 27.43 11.12
CA SER A 154 -14.03 26.87 9.86
C SER A 154 -12.51 27.03 9.74
N ALA A 155 -11.96 28.20 10.07
CA ALA A 155 -10.52 28.45 10.03
C ALA A 155 -9.72 27.54 11.00
N ILE A 156 -10.28 27.25 12.17
CA ILE A 156 -9.68 26.30 13.12
C ILE A 156 -9.73 24.85 12.57
N ASN A 157 -10.85 24.43 11.98
CA ASN A 157 -10.99 23.10 11.39
C ASN A 157 -10.09 22.93 10.15
N ASP A 158 -9.92 23.98 9.35
CA ASP A 158 -8.99 23.97 8.22
C ASP A 158 -7.54 23.83 8.68
N THR A 159 -7.21 24.42 9.84
CA THR A 159 -5.88 24.24 10.46
C THR A 159 -5.63 22.79 10.88
N GLU A 160 -6.62 22.10 11.45
CA GLU A 160 -6.54 20.68 11.76
C GLU A 160 -6.31 19.84 10.48
N THR A 161 -7.03 20.17 9.42
CA THR A 161 -6.88 19.50 8.13
C THR A 161 -5.46 19.65 7.58
N ARG A 162 -4.88 20.86 7.63
CA ARG A 162 -3.48 21.11 7.23
C ARG A 162 -2.48 20.35 8.10
N LEU A 163 -2.69 20.34 9.41
CA LEU A 163 -1.87 19.58 10.35
C LEU A 163 -1.88 18.09 10.02
N CYS A 164 -3.04 17.50 9.74
CA CYS A 164 -3.15 16.12 9.32
C CYS A 164 -2.47 15.86 7.95
N HIS A 165 -2.54 16.83 7.03
CA HIS A 165 -1.83 16.74 5.75
C HIS A 165 -0.32 16.70 5.92
N ASN A 166 0.24 17.58 6.75
CA ASN A 166 1.67 17.59 7.07
C ASN A 166 2.11 16.29 7.76
N ILE A 167 1.31 15.80 8.73
CA ILE A 167 1.57 14.50 9.39
C ILE A 167 1.55 13.35 8.40
N ARG A 168 0.69 13.40 7.38
CA ARG A 168 0.70 12.39 6.31
C ARG A 168 2.04 12.34 5.57
N SER A 169 2.66 13.49 5.30
CA SER A 169 3.98 13.54 4.68
C SER A 169 5.03 12.86 5.57
N ILE A 170 4.95 13.06 6.89
CA ILE A 170 5.80 12.37 7.87
C ILE A 170 5.55 10.86 7.84
N ILE A 171 4.29 10.42 7.87
CA ILE A 171 3.90 9.01 7.81
C ILE A 171 4.47 8.36 6.53
N ASN A 172 4.41 9.04 5.38
CA ASN A 172 4.96 8.51 4.14
C ASN A 172 6.47 8.28 4.23
N CYS A 173 7.23 9.17 4.88
CA CYS A 173 8.65 8.94 5.17
C CYS A 173 8.85 7.76 6.13
N CYS A 174 8.04 7.66 7.18
CA CYS A 174 8.13 6.58 8.18
C CYS A 174 7.84 5.21 7.58
N ILE A 175 6.94 5.09 6.59
CA ILE A 175 6.65 3.82 5.89
C ILE A 175 7.89 3.26 5.19
N LEU A 176 8.80 4.11 4.69
CA LEU A 176 10.02 3.67 4.01
C LEU A 176 11.00 2.96 4.95
N VAL A 177 10.91 3.20 6.25
CA VAL A 177 11.79 2.63 7.28
C VAL A 177 11.02 1.78 8.30
N GLU A 178 9.72 1.51 8.07
CA GLU A 178 8.83 0.84 9.02
C GLU A 178 9.29 -0.59 9.37
N ASP A 179 9.91 -1.28 8.43
CA ASP A 179 10.42 -2.66 8.61
C ASP A 179 11.78 -2.74 9.29
N GLY A 180 12.40 -1.59 9.62
CA GLY A 180 13.73 -1.52 10.24
C GLY A 180 14.89 -1.94 9.30
N SER A 181 14.61 -2.20 8.02
CA SER A 181 15.63 -2.62 7.04
C SER A 181 16.45 -1.46 6.48
N SER A 182 15.96 -0.23 6.63
CA SER A 182 16.57 1.01 6.15
C SER A 182 16.52 2.10 7.22
N THR A 183 17.34 3.13 7.06
CA THR A 183 17.35 4.32 7.89
C THR A 183 16.89 5.53 7.09
N PHE A 184 16.41 6.58 7.75
CA PHE A 184 16.05 7.83 7.09
C PHE A 184 17.23 8.41 6.31
N SER A 185 16.95 8.83 5.07
CA SER A 185 17.89 9.66 4.33
C SER A 185 17.91 11.09 4.88
N GLU A 186 18.92 11.86 4.55
CA GLU A 186 18.98 13.29 4.88
C GLU A 186 17.79 14.06 4.28
N PHE A 187 17.31 13.61 3.14
CA PHE A 187 16.15 14.20 2.46
C PHE A 187 14.86 13.90 3.24
N ASP A 188 14.65 12.66 3.71
CA ASP A 188 13.49 12.29 4.50
C ASP A 188 13.43 13.09 5.81
N MET A 189 14.56 13.24 6.48
CA MET A 189 14.66 14.05 7.71
C MET A 189 14.31 15.51 7.46
N LYS A 190 14.73 16.11 6.34
CA LYS A 190 14.34 17.47 5.98
C LYS A 190 12.84 17.62 5.77
N ILE A 191 12.18 16.62 5.13
CA ILE A 191 10.72 16.62 4.98
C ILE A 191 10.03 16.54 6.34
N ILE A 192 10.48 15.63 7.21
CA ILE A 192 9.93 15.45 8.55
C ILE A 192 10.07 16.74 9.36
N ASP A 193 11.26 17.33 9.41
CA ASP A 193 11.52 18.56 10.17
C ASP A 193 10.70 19.74 9.61
N LYS A 194 10.61 19.89 8.28
CA LYS A 194 9.77 20.91 7.64
C LYS A 194 8.32 20.76 8.08
N ALA A 195 7.76 19.55 7.97
CA ALA A 195 6.37 19.28 8.31
C ALA A 195 6.06 19.50 9.80
N LEU A 196 6.96 19.10 10.72
CA LEU A 196 6.82 19.36 12.15
C LEU A 196 6.85 20.84 12.47
N ASN A 197 7.74 21.62 11.84
CA ASN A 197 7.85 23.07 12.03
C ASN A 197 6.63 23.80 11.45
N GLN A 198 6.11 23.39 10.31
CA GLN A 198 4.88 23.91 9.74
C GLN A 198 3.70 23.68 10.69
N ASN A 199 3.56 22.47 11.25
CA ASN A 199 2.53 22.16 12.24
C ASN A 199 2.65 23.05 13.49
N GLU A 200 3.85 23.31 13.96
CA GLU A 200 4.05 24.20 15.12
C GLU A 200 3.58 25.63 14.80
N THR A 201 3.87 26.12 13.61
CA THR A 201 3.39 27.43 13.13
C THR A 201 1.87 27.47 13.07
N GLU A 202 1.23 26.44 12.52
CA GLU A 202 -0.24 26.32 12.44
C GLU A 202 -0.88 26.32 13.83
N LEU A 203 -0.32 25.55 14.78
CA LEU A 203 -0.80 25.52 16.17
C LEU A 203 -0.67 26.88 16.87
N GLN A 204 0.44 27.59 16.64
CA GLN A 204 0.62 28.95 17.16
C GLN A 204 -0.41 29.91 16.58
N ASN A 205 -0.70 29.84 15.28
CA ASN A 205 -1.68 30.68 14.62
C ASN A 205 -3.10 30.40 15.13
N ALA A 206 -3.49 29.12 15.26
CA ALA A 206 -4.78 28.73 15.84
C ALA A 206 -4.95 29.20 17.28
N ASN A 207 -3.87 29.12 18.09
CA ASN A 207 -3.89 29.60 19.46
C ASN A 207 -4.02 31.16 19.54
N LYS A 208 -3.34 31.90 18.64
CA LYS A 208 -3.49 33.35 18.52
C LYS A 208 -4.93 33.74 18.13
N LEU A 209 -5.53 33.01 17.13
CA LEU A 209 -6.92 33.25 16.77
C LEU A 209 -7.86 33.08 17.98
N THR A 210 -7.63 32.07 18.80
CA THR A 210 -8.39 31.86 20.04
C THR A 210 -8.25 33.09 21.00
N HIS A 211 -7.06 33.61 21.16
CA HIS A 211 -6.84 34.81 21.99
C HIS A 211 -7.51 36.07 21.43
N TYR A 212 -7.48 36.26 20.10
CA TYR A 212 -8.20 37.37 19.46
C TYR A 212 -9.71 37.23 19.62
N ALA A 213 -10.25 36.01 19.51
CA ALA A 213 -11.67 35.77 19.76
C ALA A 213 -12.07 36.13 21.22
N VAL A 214 -11.25 35.76 22.19
CA VAL A 214 -11.47 36.18 23.60
C VAL A 214 -11.51 37.70 23.74
N ASN A 215 -10.52 38.40 23.20
CA ASN A 215 -10.47 39.86 23.24
C ASN A 215 -11.66 40.49 22.54
N TYR A 216 -12.06 39.95 21.40
CA TYR A 216 -13.22 40.43 20.67
C TYR A 216 -14.51 40.26 21.47
N ILE A 217 -14.76 39.08 22.07
CA ILE A 217 -15.94 38.82 22.90
C ILE A 217 -15.99 39.77 24.10
N ASN A 218 -14.86 39.95 24.80
CA ASN A 218 -14.79 40.83 25.94
C ASN A 218 -15.08 42.28 25.55
N ASN A 219 -14.53 42.76 24.45
CA ASN A 219 -14.75 44.15 23.98
C ASN A 219 -16.21 44.35 23.51
N TYR A 220 -16.79 43.33 22.81
CA TYR A 220 -18.19 43.37 22.39
C TYR A 220 -19.14 43.45 23.58
N GLN A 221 -18.90 42.65 24.63
CA GLN A 221 -19.71 42.68 25.83
C GLN A 221 -19.61 44.00 26.62
N GLN A 222 -18.44 44.68 26.57
CA GLN A 222 -18.24 45.94 27.28
C GLN A 222 -18.75 47.15 26.50
N ASN A 223 -18.56 47.20 25.19
CA ASN A 223 -18.73 48.40 24.40
C ASN A 223 -19.85 48.33 23.33
N GLY A 224 -20.42 47.16 23.10
CA GLY A 224 -21.54 46.94 22.17
C GLY A 224 -21.21 47.07 20.67
N ILE A 225 -20.05 47.56 20.31
CA ILE A 225 -19.59 47.73 18.92
C ILE A 225 -18.09 47.41 18.90
N THR A 226 -17.70 46.40 18.15
CA THR A 226 -16.28 46.06 17.99
C THR A 226 -15.97 45.87 16.51
N ASP A 227 -14.82 46.37 16.08
CA ASP A 227 -14.32 46.24 14.74
C ASP A 227 -13.81 44.79 14.52
N MET A 228 -14.48 44.05 13.63
CA MET A 228 -14.06 42.70 13.22
C MET A 228 -12.76 42.68 12.37
N ASN A 229 -12.18 43.85 12.09
CA ASN A 229 -11.06 43.96 11.13
C ASN A 229 -9.82 43.17 11.58
N GLU A 230 -9.50 43.18 12.90
CA GLU A 230 -8.36 42.40 13.41
C GLU A 230 -8.59 40.89 13.31
N LEU A 231 -9.78 40.41 13.66
CA LEU A 231 -10.11 39.01 13.58
C LEU A 231 -10.12 38.53 12.11
N ASN A 232 -10.72 39.30 11.20
CA ASN A 232 -10.73 39.03 9.77
C ASN A 232 -9.34 39.11 9.14
N ALA A 233 -8.46 39.98 9.64
CA ALA A 233 -7.07 40.04 9.21
C ALA A 233 -6.32 38.75 9.58
N TRP A 234 -6.56 38.20 10.76
CA TRP A 234 -5.95 36.93 11.18
C TRP A 234 -6.50 35.72 10.45
N ILE A 235 -7.81 35.68 10.15
CA ILE A 235 -8.40 34.65 9.28
C ILE A 235 -7.69 34.66 7.93
N LYS A 236 -7.51 35.84 7.32
CA LYS A 236 -6.77 35.96 6.05
C LYS A 236 -5.32 35.51 6.14
N VAL A 237 -4.61 35.78 7.23
CA VAL A 237 -3.24 35.29 7.45
C VAL A 237 -3.22 33.77 7.50
N MET A 238 -4.20 33.14 8.13
CA MET A 238 -4.31 31.68 8.20
C MET A 238 -4.69 31.07 6.84
N GLU A 239 -5.49 31.76 6.04
CA GLU A 239 -5.84 31.34 4.65
C GLU A 239 -4.66 31.51 3.70
N GLN A 240 -3.87 32.58 3.84
CA GLN A 240 -2.70 32.88 2.98
C GLN A 240 -1.50 31.99 3.22
N SER A 241 -1.37 31.36 4.38
CA SER A 241 -0.33 30.35 4.60
C SER A 241 -0.47 29.12 3.67
N ASN A 242 -1.64 28.99 3.01
CA ASN A 242 -1.91 27.96 2.02
C ASN A 242 -1.35 28.25 0.61
N THR A 243 -1.04 29.49 0.27
CA THR A 243 -0.73 29.85 -1.14
C THR A 243 0.76 30.01 -1.42
N SER A 244 1.61 29.93 -0.41
CA SER A 244 3.07 30.13 -0.58
C SER A 244 3.85 28.87 -0.95
N ASP A 245 3.29 27.67 -0.82
CA ASP A 245 4.01 26.43 -1.10
C ASP A 245 3.95 25.96 -2.58
N ASP A 246 3.03 26.51 -3.40
CA ASP A 246 2.87 26.09 -4.81
C ASP A 246 3.79 26.80 -5.82
N THR A 247 4.65 27.76 -5.37
CA THR A 247 5.43 28.59 -6.27
C THR A 247 6.94 28.33 -6.28
N GLU A 248 7.49 27.43 -5.47
CA GLU A 248 8.94 27.14 -5.42
C GLU A 248 9.37 25.88 -6.19
N GLU A 249 8.48 25.09 -6.82
CA GLU A 249 8.85 23.88 -7.57
C GLU A 249 9.10 24.10 -9.09
N THR A 250 9.23 25.36 -9.56
CA THR A 250 9.53 25.63 -10.97
C THR A 250 10.72 26.59 -11.13
N GLN A 251 11.93 26.15 -10.72
CA GLN A 251 13.20 26.66 -11.27
C GLN A 251 14.28 25.59 -11.27
#